data_913278c72469fc1ed9f59cd08c64af49
#
_entry.id   913278c72469fc1ed9f59cd08c64af49
#
_cell.length_a   1.000
_cell.length_b   1.000
_cell.length_c   1.000
_cell.angle_alpha   90.00
_cell.angle_beta   90.00
_cell.angle_gamma   90.00
#
_symmetry.space_group_name_H-M   'P 1'
#
loop_
_entity.id
_entity.type
_entity.pdbx_description
1 polymer ?
#
loop_
_entity_poly.entity_id
_entity_poly.type
_entity_poly.pdbx_seq_one_letter_code
_entity_poly.pdbx_strand_id
1 'polypeptide(L)'
;MSPAPRLTRSRRSAEEDYAALSGRVATPTPSEIHSTALALLKGGASALSNAVSRAYVAPGAEVAWDECCAGHLYARVVSVTPVFGPTAIDGDHCSIRYWAATLTLGTLRCVEVVDDRGRGPRPYDLTADAAVLHQDMADLGSFLTSQTNASDMEWSAQGPDGGCVAGEWTFTVKVRCP
;
A
#
# COMPACT_ATOMS: atom_id res chain seq x y z
N MET A 1 -29.05 48.16 10.94
CA MET A 1 -28.18 46.99 10.75
C MET A 1 -28.94 45.99 9.91
N SER A 2 -28.66 45.95 8.59
CA SER A 2 -29.27 44.97 7.67
C SER A 2 -28.57 43.61 7.74
N PRO A 3 -29.31 42.50 7.79
CA PRO A 3 -28.68 41.18 7.79
C PRO A 3 -28.17 40.85 6.36
N ALA A 4 -26.96 40.30 6.32
CA ALA A 4 -26.33 39.83 5.08
C ALA A 4 -27.11 38.66 4.47
N PRO A 5 -27.20 38.56 3.12
CA PRO A 5 -27.91 37.48 2.45
C PRO A 5 -27.14 36.15 2.65
N ARG A 6 -27.83 35.12 3.15
CA ARG A 6 -27.34 33.74 3.18
C ARG A 6 -27.34 33.18 1.75
N LEU A 7 -26.15 32.95 1.20
CA LEU A 7 -25.97 32.17 -0.01
C LEU A 7 -26.23 30.68 0.32
N THR A 8 -27.45 30.22 0.17
CA THR A 8 -27.80 28.82 0.10
C THR A 8 -27.48 28.30 -1.30
N ARG A 9 -26.24 27.86 -1.51
CA ARG A 9 -25.88 27.11 -2.72
C ARG A 9 -26.60 25.76 -2.66
N SER A 10 -27.57 25.59 -3.56
CA SER A 10 -28.37 24.36 -3.62
C SER A 10 -27.45 23.14 -3.88
N ARG A 11 -27.58 22.11 -3.04
CA ARG A 11 -26.90 20.82 -3.25
C ARG A 11 -27.20 20.20 -4.63
N ARG A 12 -28.38 20.52 -5.21
CA ARG A 12 -28.75 20.04 -6.55
C ARG A 12 -27.83 20.53 -7.67
N SER A 13 -27.36 21.79 -7.62
CA SER A 13 -26.48 22.30 -8.68
C SER A 13 -25.10 21.64 -8.70
N ALA A 14 -24.57 21.20 -7.53
CA ALA A 14 -23.30 20.50 -7.45
C ALA A 14 -23.39 19.05 -7.98
N GLU A 15 -24.54 18.41 -7.81
CA GLU A 15 -24.80 17.06 -8.29
C GLU A 15 -25.06 17.01 -9.79
N GLU A 16 -25.73 18.04 -10.34
CA GLU A 16 -25.95 18.22 -11.78
C GLU A 16 -24.64 18.57 -12.51
N ASP A 17 -23.77 19.39 -11.91
CA ASP A 17 -22.44 19.70 -12.45
C ASP A 17 -21.52 18.46 -12.43
N TYR A 18 -21.65 17.61 -11.41
CA TYR A 18 -20.88 16.34 -11.33
C TYR A 18 -21.38 15.32 -12.37
N ALA A 19 -22.68 15.24 -12.59
CA ALA A 19 -23.28 14.38 -13.61
C ALA A 19 -22.93 14.83 -15.05
N ALA A 20 -22.84 16.14 -15.29
CA ALA A 20 -22.43 16.69 -16.57
C ALA A 20 -20.94 16.47 -16.88
N LEU A 21 -20.08 16.42 -15.85
CA LEU A 21 -18.66 16.07 -15.98
C LEU A 21 -18.44 14.57 -16.15
N SER A 22 -19.30 13.71 -15.56
CA SER A 22 -19.19 12.26 -15.67
C SER A 22 -19.57 11.70 -17.05
N GLY A 23 -20.30 12.44 -17.87
CA GLY A 23 -20.71 12.03 -19.23
C GLY A 23 -19.60 11.99 -20.29
N ARG A 24 -18.35 12.34 -19.95
CA ARG A 24 -17.19 12.33 -20.87
C ARG A 24 -15.92 11.71 -20.33
N VAL A 25 -15.94 11.19 -19.11
CA VAL A 25 -14.78 10.48 -18.58
C VAL A 25 -14.96 9.02 -18.99
N ALA A 26 -14.21 8.59 -20.02
CA ALA A 26 -13.97 7.17 -20.24
C ALA A 26 -13.64 6.54 -18.88
N THR A 27 -14.25 5.41 -18.56
CA THR A 27 -13.97 4.68 -17.31
C THR A 27 -12.46 4.67 -17.10
N PRO A 28 -11.91 5.30 -16.02
CA PRO A 28 -10.48 5.41 -15.90
C PRO A 28 -9.92 3.99 -15.88
N THR A 29 -9.10 3.66 -16.85
CA THR A 29 -8.26 2.46 -16.77
C THR A 29 -7.44 2.59 -15.50
N PRO A 30 -7.36 1.55 -14.66
CA PRO A 30 -6.50 1.58 -13.48
C PRO A 30 -5.11 2.06 -13.91
N SER A 31 -4.54 3.04 -13.19
CA SER A 31 -3.20 3.51 -13.53
C SER A 31 -2.24 2.32 -13.51
N GLU A 32 -1.18 2.33 -14.32
CA GLU A 32 -0.16 1.27 -14.31
C GLU A 32 0.41 1.03 -12.90
N ILE A 33 0.51 2.08 -12.08
CA ILE A 33 0.95 2.00 -10.68
C ILE A 33 -0.02 1.15 -9.86
N HIS A 34 -1.32 1.39 -9.98
CA HIS A 34 -2.33 0.61 -9.27
C HIS A 34 -2.36 -0.84 -9.76
N SER A 35 -2.27 -1.06 -11.07
CA SER A 35 -2.20 -2.39 -11.66
C SER A 35 -0.95 -3.15 -11.18
N THR A 36 0.18 -2.47 -11.05
CA THR A 36 1.42 -3.03 -10.50
C THR A 36 1.23 -3.42 -9.04
N ALA A 37 0.63 -2.55 -8.20
CA ALA A 37 0.34 -2.85 -6.81
C ALA A 37 -0.60 -4.06 -6.65
N LEU A 38 -1.64 -4.16 -7.49
CA LEU A 38 -2.55 -5.33 -7.51
C LEU A 38 -1.84 -6.62 -7.93
N ALA A 39 -0.95 -6.56 -8.93
CA ALA A 39 -0.18 -7.73 -9.38
C ALA A 39 0.76 -8.23 -8.26
N LEU A 40 1.45 -7.30 -7.59
CA LEU A 40 2.32 -7.61 -6.45
C LEU A 40 1.54 -8.20 -5.28
N LEU A 41 0.37 -7.64 -4.97
CA LEU A 41 -0.51 -8.15 -3.92
C LEU A 41 -0.95 -9.59 -4.22
N LYS A 42 -1.40 -9.85 -5.46
CA LYS A 42 -1.83 -11.20 -5.88
C LYS A 42 -0.68 -12.20 -5.85
N GLY A 43 0.49 -11.81 -6.37
CA GLY A 43 1.69 -12.66 -6.35
C GLY A 43 2.19 -12.92 -4.94
N GLY A 44 2.24 -11.88 -4.09
CA GLY A 44 2.61 -11.99 -2.69
C GLY A 44 1.67 -12.92 -1.91
N ALA A 45 0.36 -12.80 -2.10
CA ALA A 45 -0.61 -13.70 -1.46
C ALA A 45 -0.40 -15.18 -1.84
N SER A 46 0.04 -15.44 -3.07
CA SER A 46 0.34 -16.80 -3.54
C SER A 46 1.69 -17.32 -3.04
N ALA A 47 2.60 -16.44 -2.66
CA ALA A 47 3.92 -16.78 -2.19
C ALA A 47 3.96 -17.09 -0.69
N LEU A 48 3.04 -16.53 0.10
CA LEU A 48 3.00 -16.70 1.55
C LEU A 48 2.69 -18.15 1.94
N SER A 49 3.53 -18.72 2.80
CA SER A 49 3.30 -20.03 3.47
C SER A 49 2.19 -19.92 4.52
N ASN A 50 2.09 -18.79 5.18
CA ASN A 50 1.05 -18.51 6.17
C ASN A 50 -0.10 -17.76 5.50
N ALA A 51 -1.26 -18.40 5.42
CA ALA A 51 -2.46 -17.82 4.79
C ALA A 51 -2.83 -16.47 5.41
N VAL A 52 -3.42 -15.61 4.58
CA VAL A 52 -4.00 -14.33 4.98
C VAL A 52 -5.48 -14.30 4.59
N SER A 53 -6.30 -13.71 5.45
CA SER A 53 -7.75 -13.60 5.20
C SER A 53 -8.13 -12.36 4.40
N ARG A 54 -7.29 -11.30 4.48
CA ARG A 54 -7.52 -10.02 3.79
C ARG A 54 -6.30 -9.65 2.96
N ALA A 55 -6.54 -9.27 1.71
CA ALA A 55 -5.51 -8.75 0.83
C ALA A 55 -6.04 -7.50 0.11
N TYR A 56 -5.35 -6.35 0.22
CA TYR A 56 -5.83 -5.08 -0.30
C TYR A 56 -4.71 -4.11 -0.67
N VAL A 57 -5.02 -3.18 -1.56
CA VAL A 57 -4.17 -2.02 -1.81
C VAL A 57 -4.61 -0.90 -0.88
N ALA A 58 -3.74 -0.47 0.02
CA ALA A 58 -4.03 0.61 0.95
C ALA A 58 -4.03 1.97 0.23
N PRO A 59 -5.04 2.83 0.45
CA PRO A 59 -5.18 4.11 -0.26
C PRO A 59 -4.27 5.21 0.28
N GLY A 60 -3.56 5.00 1.38
CA GLY A 60 -2.76 6.03 2.06
C GLY A 60 -1.51 5.49 2.74
N ALA A 61 -0.93 6.33 3.59
CA ALA A 61 0.30 6.02 4.30
C ALA A 61 0.09 4.97 5.41
N GLU A 62 -1.11 4.91 5.96
CA GLU A 62 -1.43 4.02 7.07
C GLU A 62 -2.27 2.82 6.59
N VAL A 63 -2.07 1.70 7.23
CA VAL A 63 -2.87 0.47 7.05
C VAL A 63 -3.78 0.28 8.26
N ALA A 64 -4.89 -0.41 8.07
CA ALA A 64 -5.80 -0.72 9.16
C ALA A 64 -5.18 -1.79 10.07
N TRP A 65 -5.00 -1.46 11.36
CA TRP A 65 -4.48 -2.34 12.40
C TRP A 65 -5.60 -3.08 13.14
N ASP A 66 -6.60 -3.54 12.40
CA ASP A 66 -7.75 -4.29 12.91
C ASP A 66 -7.70 -5.75 12.48
N GLU A 67 -8.32 -6.64 13.24
CA GLU A 67 -8.54 -8.05 12.90
C GLU A 67 -7.27 -8.80 12.42
N CYS A 68 -6.09 -8.40 12.88
CA CYS A 68 -4.80 -8.91 12.41
C CYS A 68 -4.59 -10.42 12.66
N CYS A 69 -5.33 -11.04 13.58
CA CYS A 69 -5.21 -12.45 13.91
C CYS A 69 -5.58 -13.36 12.73
N ALA A 70 -6.44 -12.88 11.83
CA ALA A 70 -6.76 -13.61 10.60
C ALA A 70 -5.69 -13.43 9.49
N GLY A 71 -4.69 -12.60 9.73
CA GLY A 71 -3.62 -12.24 8.80
C GLY A 71 -4.08 -11.32 7.68
N HIS A 72 -3.33 -10.24 7.45
CA HIS A 72 -3.55 -9.36 6.31
C HIS A 72 -2.30 -9.33 5.43
N LEU A 73 -2.50 -9.13 4.14
CA LEU A 73 -1.48 -8.72 3.18
C LEU A 73 -1.92 -7.39 2.57
N TYR A 74 -1.04 -6.42 2.54
CA TYR A 74 -1.34 -5.14 1.92
C TYR A 74 -0.21 -4.68 1.01
N ALA A 75 -0.58 -3.94 -0.03
CA ALA A 75 0.34 -3.17 -0.84
C ALA A 75 -0.04 -1.69 -0.74
N ARG A 76 0.95 -0.81 -0.69
CA ARG A 76 0.71 0.65 -0.74
C ARG A 76 1.75 1.33 -1.62
N VAL A 77 1.35 2.46 -2.20
CA VAL A 77 2.25 3.33 -2.95
C VAL A 77 2.77 4.39 -1.98
N VAL A 78 4.07 4.41 -1.74
CA VAL A 78 4.73 5.37 -0.83
C VAL A 78 5.03 6.67 -1.55
N SER A 79 5.62 6.59 -2.75
CA SER A 79 5.94 7.75 -3.57
C SER A 79 6.04 7.38 -5.05
N VAL A 80 5.91 8.38 -5.89
CA VAL A 80 6.09 8.24 -7.35
C VAL A 80 6.90 9.43 -7.85
N THR A 81 8.03 9.15 -8.48
CA THR A 81 8.95 10.19 -8.97
C THR A 81 9.21 10.00 -10.46
N PRO A 82 9.07 11.05 -11.29
CA PRO A 82 9.40 10.98 -12.70
C PRO A 82 10.92 10.88 -12.89
N VAL A 83 11.37 10.01 -13.78
CA VAL A 83 12.75 9.86 -14.19
C VAL A 83 12.90 10.32 -15.63
N PHE A 84 13.67 11.38 -15.84
CA PHE A 84 13.87 11.99 -17.15
C PHE A 84 14.98 11.29 -17.92
N GLY A 85 14.84 11.27 -19.25
CA GLY A 85 15.89 10.77 -20.15
C GLY A 85 17.01 11.81 -20.35
N PRO A 86 18.17 11.40 -20.88
CA PRO A 86 19.31 12.29 -21.10
C PRO A 86 19.07 13.41 -22.15
N THR A 87 17.97 13.38 -22.89
CA THR A 87 17.61 14.34 -23.95
C THR A 87 16.66 15.45 -23.50
N ALA A 88 16.48 15.65 -22.19
CA ALA A 88 15.59 16.68 -21.65
C ALA A 88 16.06 18.15 -21.90
N ILE A 89 17.06 18.39 -22.77
CA ILE A 89 17.68 19.71 -22.97
C ILE A 89 16.88 20.57 -23.97
N ASP A 90 16.00 19.99 -24.79
CA ASP A 90 15.32 20.70 -25.88
C ASP A 90 13.80 20.91 -25.69
N GLY A 91 13.37 21.24 -24.50
CA GLY A 91 12.02 21.83 -24.30
C GLY A 91 10.82 20.97 -24.67
N ASP A 92 11.00 19.74 -25.08
CA ASP A 92 9.91 18.82 -25.38
C ASP A 92 9.40 18.18 -24.07
N HIS A 93 8.16 18.53 -23.68
CA HIS A 93 7.56 18.21 -22.38
C HIS A 93 7.28 16.72 -22.15
N CYS A 94 7.69 15.82 -23.05
CA CYS A 94 7.50 14.37 -22.98
C CYS A 94 8.77 13.56 -22.72
N SER A 95 9.74 14.10 -21.99
CA SER A 95 11.01 13.43 -21.70
C SER A 95 11.02 12.52 -20.46
N ILE A 96 9.87 12.25 -19.85
CA ILE A 96 9.78 11.27 -18.77
C ILE A 96 10.02 9.88 -19.38
N ARG A 97 11.13 9.26 -19.01
CA ARG A 97 11.51 7.94 -19.48
C ARG A 97 10.70 6.84 -18.80
N TYR A 98 10.48 6.98 -17.51
CA TYR A 98 9.65 6.10 -16.68
C TYR A 98 9.35 6.80 -15.35
N TRP A 99 8.40 6.24 -14.61
CA TRP A 99 8.16 6.62 -13.24
C TRP A 99 8.85 5.62 -12.29
N ALA A 100 9.59 6.11 -11.32
CA ALA A 100 10.06 5.30 -10.19
C ALA A 100 8.97 5.34 -9.11
N ALA A 101 8.32 4.22 -8.89
CA ALA A 101 7.32 4.08 -7.84
C ALA A 101 7.92 3.31 -6.66
N THR A 102 7.97 3.94 -5.50
CA THR A 102 8.30 3.26 -4.24
C THR A 102 7.03 2.66 -3.67
N LEU A 103 7.06 1.37 -3.47
CA LEU A 103 5.93 0.57 -2.99
C LEU A 103 6.32 -0.14 -1.69
N THR A 104 5.32 -0.43 -0.88
CA THR A 104 5.45 -1.35 0.25
C THR A 104 4.55 -2.55 0.01
N LEU A 105 5.06 -3.75 0.33
CA LEU A 105 4.30 -4.99 0.41
C LEU A 105 4.53 -5.58 1.80
N GLY A 106 3.48 -5.70 2.60
CA GLY A 106 3.62 -6.08 3.99
C GLY A 106 2.51 -6.98 4.49
N THR A 107 2.81 -7.69 5.58
CA THR A 107 1.84 -8.50 6.32
C THR A 107 1.55 -7.89 7.68
N LEU A 108 0.33 -8.15 8.18
CA LEU A 108 -0.08 -7.83 9.54
C LEU A 108 -0.49 -9.12 10.23
N ARG A 109 0.06 -9.37 11.42
CA ARG A 109 -0.14 -10.59 12.19
C ARG A 109 -0.51 -10.26 13.63
N CYS A 110 -1.23 -11.18 14.26
CA CYS A 110 -1.50 -11.14 15.68
C CYS A 110 -0.24 -11.52 16.46
N VAL A 111 -0.04 -10.87 17.59
CA VAL A 111 0.99 -11.24 18.55
C VAL A 111 0.41 -11.27 19.96
N GLU A 112 0.97 -12.12 20.80
CA GLU A 112 0.63 -12.14 22.21
C GLU A 112 0.99 -10.81 22.89
N VAL A 113 0.09 -10.30 23.69
CA VAL A 113 0.25 -9.04 24.45
C VAL A 113 0.14 -9.28 25.95
N VAL A 114 0.39 -8.26 26.73
CA VAL A 114 0.20 -8.28 28.20
C VAL A 114 -1.26 -8.61 28.50
N ASP A 115 -1.49 -9.59 29.40
CA ASP A 115 -2.82 -9.99 29.82
C ASP A 115 -3.48 -8.95 30.75
N ASP A 116 -4.78 -9.10 31.03
CA ASP A 116 -5.56 -8.21 31.91
C ASP A 116 -5.00 -8.10 33.33
N ARG A 117 -4.08 -9.00 33.73
CA ARG A 117 -3.41 -9.00 35.05
C ARG A 117 -2.02 -8.38 34.96
N GLY A 118 -1.63 -7.79 33.84
CA GLY A 118 -0.35 -7.14 33.63
C GLY A 118 0.83 -8.11 33.44
N ARG A 119 0.56 -9.40 33.12
CA ARG A 119 1.63 -10.38 32.86
C ARG A 119 1.98 -10.34 31.38
N GLY A 120 3.27 -10.20 31.10
CA GLY A 120 3.78 -10.25 29.73
C GLY A 120 3.67 -11.65 29.10
N PRO A 121 3.71 -11.72 27.75
CA PRO A 121 3.75 -12.97 27.02
C PRO A 121 4.94 -13.84 27.46
N ARG A 122 4.78 -15.16 27.32
CA ARG A 122 5.90 -16.07 27.58
C ARG A 122 6.94 -15.95 26.46
N PRO A 123 8.25 -16.11 26.76
CA PRO A 123 9.30 -16.04 25.74
C PRO A 123 9.09 -17.01 24.56
N TYR A 124 8.49 -18.16 24.80
CA TYR A 124 8.18 -19.14 23.76
C TYR A 124 7.12 -18.59 22.78
N ASP A 125 6.06 -17.94 23.28
CA ASP A 125 4.97 -17.40 22.44
C ASP A 125 5.52 -16.26 21.57
N LEU A 126 6.29 -15.35 22.15
CA LEU A 126 6.97 -14.28 21.40
C LEU A 126 7.92 -14.81 20.31
N THR A 127 8.62 -15.92 20.59
CA THR A 127 9.50 -16.55 19.60
C THR A 127 8.70 -17.18 18.47
N ALA A 128 7.54 -17.77 18.77
CA ALA A 128 6.66 -18.34 17.76
C ALA A 128 6.05 -17.26 16.86
N ASP A 129 5.58 -16.15 17.43
CA ASP A 129 5.06 -15.00 16.68
C ASP A 129 6.13 -14.40 15.77
N ALA A 130 7.35 -14.23 16.29
CA ALA A 130 8.49 -13.75 15.48
C ALA A 130 8.83 -14.70 14.33
N ALA A 131 8.73 -16.02 14.53
CA ALA A 131 8.98 -16.98 13.48
C ALA A 131 7.99 -16.88 12.33
N VAL A 132 6.69 -16.63 12.61
CA VAL A 132 5.69 -16.40 11.58
C VAL A 132 6.01 -15.14 10.76
N LEU A 133 6.36 -14.04 11.43
CA LEU A 133 6.70 -12.79 10.76
C LEU A 133 7.97 -12.91 9.90
N HIS A 134 8.99 -13.63 10.40
CA HIS A 134 10.22 -13.88 9.65
C HIS A 134 10.00 -14.83 8.46
N GLN A 135 9.06 -15.78 8.56
CA GLN A 135 8.68 -16.62 7.42
C GLN A 135 8.00 -15.76 6.34
N ASP A 136 7.06 -14.89 6.72
CA ASP A 136 6.44 -13.95 5.78
C ASP A 136 7.48 -13.03 5.11
N MET A 137 8.49 -12.56 5.87
CA MET A 137 9.61 -11.79 5.33
C MET A 137 10.36 -12.58 4.25
N ALA A 138 10.68 -13.84 4.53
CA ALA A 138 11.43 -14.70 3.60
C ALA A 138 10.61 -15.00 2.34
N ASP A 139 9.33 -15.33 2.49
CA ASP A 139 8.42 -15.67 1.40
C ASP A 139 8.23 -14.47 0.46
N LEU A 140 7.89 -13.30 1.02
CA LEU A 140 7.71 -12.07 0.23
C LEU A 140 9.03 -11.58 -0.37
N GLY A 141 10.15 -11.68 0.36
CA GLY A 141 11.48 -11.33 -0.16
C GLY A 141 11.86 -12.20 -1.35
N SER A 142 11.63 -13.50 -1.27
CA SER A 142 11.87 -14.45 -2.38
C SER A 142 10.97 -14.14 -3.59
N PHE A 143 9.70 -13.81 -3.35
CA PHE A 143 8.79 -13.40 -4.40
C PHE A 143 9.28 -12.10 -5.07
N LEU A 144 9.60 -11.06 -4.31
CA LEU A 144 10.02 -9.76 -4.84
C LEU A 144 11.34 -9.85 -5.61
N THR A 145 12.31 -10.65 -5.15
CA THR A 145 13.58 -10.85 -5.87
C THR A 145 13.40 -11.58 -7.21
N SER A 146 12.31 -12.33 -7.37
CA SER A 146 11.94 -12.94 -8.66
C SER A 146 11.37 -11.92 -9.66
N GLN A 147 10.95 -10.73 -9.18
CA GLN A 147 10.45 -9.65 -10.05
C GLN A 147 11.63 -8.84 -10.58
N THR A 148 11.88 -8.88 -11.88
CA THR A 148 13.02 -8.22 -12.55
C THR A 148 13.04 -6.70 -12.42
N ASN A 149 11.95 -6.09 -11.94
CA ASN A 149 11.76 -4.63 -11.86
C ASN A 149 11.94 -4.06 -10.45
N ALA A 150 12.06 -4.91 -9.41
CA ALA A 150 12.23 -4.45 -8.03
C ALA A 150 13.69 -4.12 -7.73
N SER A 151 13.93 -2.97 -7.12
CA SER A 151 15.26 -2.53 -6.63
C SER A 151 15.11 -1.86 -5.26
N ASP A 152 16.24 -1.59 -4.62
CA ASP A 152 16.30 -0.87 -3.34
C ASP A 152 15.39 -1.51 -2.26
N MET A 153 15.49 -2.83 -2.13
CA MET A 153 14.62 -3.60 -1.24
C MET A 153 15.13 -3.50 0.21
N GLU A 154 14.24 -3.07 1.09
CA GLU A 154 14.48 -3.01 2.53
C GLU A 154 13.30 -3.61 3.28
N TRP A 155 13.58 -4.43 4.30
CA TRP A 155 12.56 -4.95 5.19
C TRP A 155 12.59 -4.26 6.55
N SER A 156 11.42 -3.97 7.10
CA SER A 156 11.26 -3.41 8.43
C SER A 156 10.08 -4.05 9.17
N ALA A 157 10.24 -4.22 10.49
CA ALA A 157 9.13 -4.59 11.37
C ALA A 157 8.55 -3.36 12.05
N GLN A 158 7.23 -3.36 12.29
CA GLN A 158 6.51 -2.29 12.97
C GLN A 158 5.61 -2.86 14.06
N GLY A 159 5.48 -2.13 15.15
CA GLY A 159 4.66 -2.53 16.27
C GLY A 159 5.47 -3.17 17.41
N PRO A 160 4.84 -3.93 18.30
CA PRO A 160 3.41 -4.26 18.31
C PRO A 160 2.52 -3.07 18.71
N ASP A 161 1.34 -2.99 18.11
CA ASP A 161 0.28 -2.07 18.47
C ASP A 161 -1.05 -2.81 18.55
N GLY A 162 -1.77 -2.69 19.65
CA GLY A 162 -3.06 -3.33 19.87
C GLY A 162 -3.07 -4.86 19.71
N GLY A 163 -1.92 -5.53 19.92
CA GLY A 163 -1.79 -6.98 19.69
C GLY A 163 -1.52 -7.36 18.25
N CYS A 164 -1.16 -6.39 17.41
CA CYS A 164 -0.78 -6.57 16.02
C CYS A 164 0.68 -6.20 15.79
N VAL A 165 1.35 -6.91 14.89
CA VAL A 165 2.69 -6.60 14.39
C VAL A 165 2.66 -6.63 12.87
N ALA A 166 3.38 -5.71 12.23
CA ALA A 166 3.56 -5.70 10.79
C ALA A 166 5.01 -5.99 10.40
N GLY A 167 5.17 -6.60 9.23
CA GLY A 167 6.46 -6.70 8.54
C GLY A 167 6.30 -6.22 7.10
N GLU A 168 7.16 -5.31 6.67
CA GLU A 168 7.04 -4.64 5.38
C GLU A 168 8.34 -4.73 4.58
N TRP A 169 8.22 -5.08 3.30
CA TRP A 169 9.21 -4.80 2.29
C TRP A 169 8.91 -3.48 1.61
N THR A 170 9.85 -2.53 1.65
CA THR A 170 9.83 -1.32 0.84
C THR A 170 10.78 -1.49 -0.32
N PHE A 171 10.36 -1.16 -1.54
CA PHE A 171 11.14 -1.35 -2.76
C PHE A 171 10.69 -0.40 -3.86
N THR A 172 11.55 -0.19 -4.86
CA THR A 172 11.28 0.67 -6.02
C THR A 172 11.02 -0.18 -7.26
N VAL A 173 9.98 0.16 -8.01
CA VAL A 173 9.68 -0.43 -9.32
C VAL A 173 9.66 0.65 -10.40
N LYS A 174 10.04 0.25 -11.63
CA LYS A 174 9.92 1.11 -12.82
C LYS A 174 8.55 0.89 -13.45
N VAL A 175 7.76 1.95 -13.52
CA VAL A 175 6.45 1.96 -14.17
C VAL A 175 6.58 2.77 -15.46
N ARG A 176 6.08 2.26 -16.56
CA ARG A 176 6.16 2.94 -17.86
C ARG A 176 5.28 4.17 -17.88
N CYS A 177 5.61 5.13 -18.72
CA CYS A 177 4.65 6.17 -19.10
C CYS A 177 3.54 5.53 -19.96
N PRO A 178 2.28 5.91 -19.72
CA PRO A 178 1.16 5.50 -20.56
C PRO A 178 1.32 6.04 -21.98
#